data_979c5820845dfa085708450b3619898d
#
_entry.id   979c5820845dfa085708450b3619898d
#
_cell.length_a   1.000
_cell.length_b   1.000
_cell.length_c   1.000
_cell.angle_alpha   90.00
_cell.angle_beta   90.00
_cell.angle_gamma   90.00
#
_symmetry.space_group_name_H-M   'P 1'
#
loop_
_entity.id
_entity.type
_entity.pdbx_description
1 polymer ?
#
loop_
_entity_poly.entity_id
_entity_poly.type
_entity_poly.pdbx_seq_one_letter_code
_entity_poly.pdbx_strand_id
1 'polypeptide(L)'
;MMVGFEGEDVADELREYVEGGAPCGVVLFRRNLTSTPQSARLLRELRGLWPADAMTPLMAVDQEGGRVQRLKPPHCPEIFPMPPAGLLAQEDDLDRTRGAGALAGRQLSSLGFNLDFAPVLDVDSNSANPIIGDRAFGHAPDTVIRHALTWAEGLESEGVLACGKHFPGHGDTDQDSHLTLPRLPHGLERLERVELPPFEAAVQSGLGAIMSAHIVFEALDDRWPATLSERVIPALLRERLGYQGVVFSDDLEMAAIDAHQDAMTIARQGLAAGIDVFLVCRRLDRAHEIRSALAQIARSDPAVLEQLERACDRVTVLRARAVDHARGAFSGVAS
;
A
#
# COMPACT_ATOMS: atom_id res chain seq x y z
N MET A 1 -3.56 -9.11 -8.37
CA MET A 1 -4.43 -7.92 -8.45
C MET A 1 -5.05 -7.60 -7.10
N MET A 2 -5.16 -6.32 -6.74
CA MET A 2 -6.06 -5.80 -5.71
C MET A 2 -6.93 -4.73 -6.36
N VAL A 3 -8.23 -4.71 -6.05
CA VAL A 3 -9.18 -3.83 -6.75
C VAL A 3 -9.99 -2.98 -5.77
N GLY A 4 -10.29 -1.76 -6.18
CA GLY A 4 -11.35 -0.95 -5.60
C GLY A 4 -12.58 -0.93 -6.51
N PHE A 5 -13.64 -0.28 -6.06
CA PHE A 5 -14.90 -0.21 -6.81
C PHE A 5 -15.68 1.06 -6.45
N GLU A 6 -16.75 1.33 -7.19
CA GLU A 6 -17.68 2.42 -6.92
C GLU A 6 -18.86 1.93 -6.06
N GLY A 7 -19.37 2.85 -5.24
CA GLY A 7 -20.58 2.61 -4.45
C GLY A 7 -20.31 2.10 -3.03
N GLU A 8 -21.39 1.97 -2.28
CA GLU A 8 -21.41 1.66 -0.84
C GLU A 8 -21.80 0.21 -0.54
N ASP A 9 -22.19 -0.54 -1.56
CA ASP A 9 -22.62 -1.94 -1.51
C ASP A 9 -21.86 -2.77 -2.55
N VAL A 10 -21.88 -4.08 -2.39
CA VAL A 10 -21.25 -5.04 -3.31
C VAL A 10 -22.08 -5.14 -4.59
N ALA A 11 -21.65 -4.46 -5.64
CA ALA A 11 -22.27 -4.50 -6.95
C ALA A 11 -22.06 -5.85 -7.67
N ASP A 12 -22.96 -6.20 -8.60
CA ASP A 12 -22.87 -7.44 -9.39
C ASP A 12 -21.58 -7.50 -10.21
N GLU A 13 -21.12 -6.36 -10.77
CA GLU A 13 -19.86 -6.27 -11.51
C GLU A 13 -18.65 -6.72 -10.66
N LEU A 14 -18.61 -6.37 -9.36
CA LEU A 14 -17.55 -6.83 -8.46
C LEU A 14 -17.67 -8.33 -8.18
N ARG A 15 -18.90 -8.86 -8.03
CA ARG A 15 -19.13 -10.30 -7.86
C ARG A 15 -18.61 -11.09 -9.06
N GLU A 16 -18.99 -10.67 -10.26
CA GLU A 16 -18.52 -11.26 -11.51
C GLU A 16 -17.00 -11.18 -11.65
N TYR A 17 -16.40 -10.05 -11.24
CA TYR A 17 -14.95 -9.89 -11.25
C TYR A 17 -14.25 -10.92 -10.34
N VAL A 18 -14.75 -11.12 -9.13
CA VAL A 18 -14.20 -12.08 -8.16
C VAL A 18 -14.41 -13.52 -8.62
N GLU A 19 -15.59 -13.86 -9.14
CA GLU A 19 -15.91 -15.19 -9.69
C GLU A 19 -15.04 -15.55 -10.92
N GLY A 20 -14.74 -14.57 -11.75
CA GLY A 20 -13.87 -14.73 -12.93
C GLY A 20 -12.38 -14.91 -12.62
N GLY A 21 -11.99 -14.89 -11.33
CA GLY A 21 -10.62 -15.07 -10.83
C GLY A 21 -10.37 -14.13 -9.65
N ALA A 22 -10.49 -14.67 -8.44
CA ALA A 22 -10.43 -13.91 -7.21
C ALA A 22 -9.15 -13.08 -7.07
N PRO A 23 -9.23 -11.75 -6.89
CA PRO A 23 -8.09 -10.91 -6.56
C PRO A 23 -7.52 -11.29 -5.18
N CYS A 24 -6.31 -10.82 -4.85
CA CYS A 24 -5.76 -11.06 -3.51
C CYS A 24 -6.52 -10.30 -2.41
N GLY A 25 -7.28 -9.28 -2.78
CA GLY A 25 -8.07 -8.46 -1.86
C GLY A 25 -8.75 -7.29 -2.54
N VAL A 26 -9.37 -6.45 -1.72
CA VAL A 26 -10.00 -5.19 -2.11
C VAL A 26 -9.44 -4.03 -1.30
N VAL A 27 -9.44 -2.82 -1.90
CA VAL A 27 -9.14 -1.56 -1.23
C VAL A 27 -10.37 -0.68 -1.18
N LEU A 28 -10.67 -0.10 -0.01
CA LEU A 28 -11.82 0.75 0.22
C LEU A 28 -11.41 2.22 0.41
N PHE A 29 -12.22 3.09 -0.15
CA PHE A 29 -12.06 4.53 -0.11
C PHE A 29 -13.23 5.20 0.59
N ARG A 30 -13.11 6.50 0.80
CA ARG A 30 -14.18 7.31 1.40
C ARG A 30 -15.55 7.14 0.71
N ARG A 31 -15.57 6.92 -0.61
CA ARG A 31 -16.80 6.69 -1.39
C ARG A 31 -17.52 5.38 -1.04
N ASN A 32 -16.81 4.43 -0.43
CA ASN A 32 -17.39 3.14 -0.03
C ASN A 32 -17.81 3.12 1.46
N LEU A 33 -17.37 4.12 2.26
CA LEU A 33 -17.43 4.09 3.72
C LEU A 33 -18.26 5.28 4.23
N THR A 34 -19.54 5.07 4.52
CA THR A 34 -20.49 6.13 4.84
C THR A 34 -20.89 6.18 6.31
N SER A 35 -20.77 5.06 7.02
CA SER A 35 -20.93 4.97 8.46
C SER A 35 -20.23 3.72 9.00
N THR A 36 -19.95 3.69 10.31
CA THR A 36 -19.32 2.52 10.96
C THR A 36 -20.15 1.21 10.78
N PRO A 37 -21.49 1.20 10.99
CA PRO A 37 -22.28 -0.01 10.76
C PRO A 37 -22.33 -0.45 9.29
N GLN A 38 -22.42 0.51 8.36
CA GLN A 38 -22.39 0.21 6.92
C GLN A 38 -21.04 -0.38 6.51
N SER A 39 -19.92 0.21 6.97
CA SER A 39 -18.57 -0.27 6.66
C SER A 39 -18.35 -1.70 7.17
N ALA A 40 -18.78 -2.02 8.40
CA ALA A 40 -18.68 -3.36 8.95
C ALA A 40 -19.55 -4.37 8.19
N ARG A 41 -20.75 -3.98 7.72
CA ARG A 41 -21.60 -4.82 6.86
C ARG A 41 -20.91 -5.07 5.52
N LEU A 42 -20.45 -4.01 4.85
CA LEU A 42 -19.77 -4.10 3.55
C LEU A 42 -18.57 -5.03 3.60
N LEU A 43 -17.71 -4.91 4.61
CA LEU A 43 -16.52 -5.76 4.76
C LEU A 43 -16.87 -7.23 4.98
N ARG A 44 -17.97 -7.53 5.70
CA ARG A 44 -18.45 -8.91 5.84
C ARG A 44 -18.99 -9.47 4.52
N GLU A 45 -19.75 -8.68 3.77
CA GLU A 45 -20.29 -9.08 2.46
C GLU A 45 -19.15 -9.31 1.47
N LEU A 46 -18.16 -8.41 1.43
CA LEU A 46 -16.97 -8.56 0.60
C LEU A 46 -16.21 -9.85 0.91
N ARG A 47 -15.95 -10.15 2.19
CA ARG A 47 -15.31 -11.42 2.58
C ARG A 47 -16.06 -12.65 2.08
N GLY A 48 -17.38 -12.59 2.08
CA GLY A 48 -18.26 -13.66 1.60
C GLY A 48 -18.20 -13.92 0.10
N LEU A 49 -17.51 -13.06 -0.69
CA LEU A 49 -17.29 -13.30 -2.13
C LEU A 49 -16.22 -14.37 -2.39
N TRP A 50 -15.28 -14.57 -1.46
CA TRP A 50 -14.27 -15.62 -1.59
C TRP A 50 -14.82 -16.95 -1.05
N PRO A 51 -14.49 -18.09 -1.69
CA PRO A 51 -14.84 -19.41 -1.17
C PRO A 51 -14.38 -19.59 0.28
N ALA A 52 -15.13 -20.33 1.08
CA ALA A 52 -14.85 -20.53 2.50
C ALA A 52 -13.51 -21.24 2.78
N ASP A 53 -13.04 -22.04 1.83
CA ASP A 53 -11.76 -22.74 1.84
C ASP A 53 -10.62 -21.94 1.20
N ALA A 54 -10.92 -20.78 0.61
CA ALA A 54 -9.90 -19.89 0.08
C ALA A 54 -9.16 -19.16 1.22
N MET A 55 -7.94 -18.75 0.93
CA MET A 55 -7.20 -17.86 1.84
C MET A 55 -7.96 -16.55 2.08
N THR A 56 -7.91 -16.06 3.31
CA THR A 56 -8.53 -14.78 3.69
C THR A 56 -8.09 -13.65 2.76
N PRO A 57 -9.00 -12.93 2.10
CA PRO A 57 -8.63 -11.79 1.27
C PRO A 57 -8.07 -10.62 2.10
N LEU A 58 -7.22 -9.82 1.49
CA LEU A 58 -6.78 -8.56 2.07
C LEU A 58 -7.90 -7.52 1.94
N MET A 59 -8.25 -6.90 3.05
CA MET A 59 -9.21 -5.79 3.14
C MET A 59 -8.41 -4.54 3.50
N ALA A 60 -8.12 -3.72 2.50
CA ALA A 60 -7.18 -2.61 2.61
C ALA A 60 -7.87 -1.24 2.67
N VAL A 61 -7.19 -0.29 3.30
CA VAL A 61 -7.60 1.11 3.39
C VAL A 61 -6.36 2.01 3.52
N ASP A 62 -6.50 3.33 3.26
CA ASP A 62 -5.54 4.35 3.67
C ASP A 62 -6.05 5.04 4.95
N GLN A 63 -5.47 4.72 6.09
CA GLN A 63 -5.82 5.30 7.38
C GLN A 63 -4.57 5.83 8.09
N GLU A 64 -3.83 6.71 7.41
CA GLU A 64 -2.53 7.24 7.86
C GLU A 64 -2.64 8.13 9.12
N GLY A 65 -3.76 8.79 9.29
CA GLY A 65 -3.94 9.91 10.23
C GLY A 65 -4.05 11.26 9.51
N GLY A 66 -4.31 12.31 10.26
CA GLY A 66 -4.42 13.67 9.73
C GLY A 66 -5.41 13.80 8.59
N ARG A 67 -4.93 14.31 7.45
CA ARG A 67 -5.76 14.52 6.24
C ARG A 67 -6.10 13.22 5.50
N VAL A 68 -5.27 12.18 5.61
CA VAL A 68 -5.49 10.89 4.94
C VAL A 68 -6.08 9.88 5.92
N GLN A 69 -7.38 9.99 6.11
CA GLN A 69 -8.21 9.08 6.88
C GLN A 69 -9.52 8.88 6.14
N ARG A 70 -9.84 7.62 5.78
CA ARG A 70 -11.10 7.30 5.08
C ARG A 70 -12.24 7.16 6.07
N LEU A 71 -11.94 6.67 7.26
CA LEU A 71 -12.87 6.53 8.39
C LEU A 71 -12.60 7.67 9.38
N LYS A 72 -13.51 8.63 9.47
CA LYS A 72 -13.44 9.76 10.40
C LYS A 72 -14.80 10.47 10.55
N PRO A 73 -15.00 11.25 11.61
CA PRO A 73 -16.17 12.13 11.72
C PRO A 73 -16.29 13.09 10.51
N PRO A 74 -17.51 13.54 10.14
CA PRO A 74 -18.80 13.21 10.79
C PRO A 74 -19.43 11.88 10.34
N HIS A 75 -18.87 11.18 9.36
CA HIS A 75 -19.48 9.99 8.77
C HIS A 75 -19.33 8.75 9.65
N CYS A 76 -18.18 8.61 10.30
CA CYS A 76 -17.91 7.55 11.28
C CYS A 76 -17.60 8.20 12.63
N PRO A 77 -18.62 8.67 13.37
CA PRO A 77 -18.42 9.44 14.61
C PRO A 77 -17.80 8.60 15.73
N GLU A 78 -17.91 7.28 15.67
CA GLU A 78 -17.31 6.35 16.64
C GLU A 78 -15.79 6.14 16.41
N ILE A 79 -15.29 6.56 15.24
CA ILE A 79 -13.88 6.48 14.92
C ILE A 79 -13.16 7.74 15.44
N PHE A 80 -12.23 7.54 16.35
CA PHE A 80 -11.40 8.64 16.83
C PHE A 80 -10.42 9.07 15.72
N PRO A 81 -10.41 10.37 15.37
CA PRO A 81 -9.46 10.88 14.40
C PRO A 81 -8.04 10.81 14.96
N MET A 82 -7.12 10.31 14.13
CA MET A 82 -5.71 10.25 14.48
C MET A 82 -5.00 11.55 14.06
N PRO A 83 -4.00 11.99 14.83
CA PRO A 83 -3.17 13.13 14.44
C PRO A 83 -2.38 12.82 13.17
N PRO A 84 -1.94 13.83 12.40
CA PRO A 84 -1.01 13.62 11.31
C PRO A 84 0.34 13.11 11.84
N ALA A 85 1.05 12.34 11.01
CA ALA A 85 2.33 11.75 11.36
C ALA A 85 3.37 12.79 11.80
N GLY A 86 3.43 13.93 11.10
CA GLY A 86 4.34 15.02 11.45
C GLY A 86 4.11 15.60 12.84
N LEU A 87 2.85 15.64 13.30
CA LEU A 87 2.55 16.11 14.68
C LEU A 87 3.02 15.09 15.72
N LEU A 88 2.82 13.79 15.48
CA LEU A 88 3.33 12.74 16.39
C LEU A 88 4.84 12.80 16.54
N ALA A 89 5.55 13.06 15.45
CA ALA A 89 7.00 13.14 15.49
C ALA A 89 7.52 14.46 16.15
N GLN A 90 6.80 15.56 16.02
CA GLN A 90 7.16 16.82 16.69
C GLN A 90 7.11 16.72 18.22
N GLU A 91 6.26 15.87 18.76
CA GLU A 91 6.17 15.61 20.20
C GLU A 91 7.30 14.70 20.69
N ASP A 92 7.99 14.02 19.80
CA ASP A 92 9.10 13.05 20.03
C ASP A 92 8.79 12.00 21.13
N ASP A 93 7.52 11.61 21.23
CA ASP A 93 7.01 10.60 22.15
C ASP A 93 6.67 9.30 21.38
N LEU A 94 7.55 8.31 21.49
CA LEU A 94 7.38 7.02 20.80
C LEU A 94 6.23 6.18 21.38
N ASP A 95 5.93 6.30 22.69
CA ASP A 95 4.81 5.58 23.30
C ASP A 95 3.48 6.13 22.75
N ARG A 96 3.39 7.44 22.59
CA ARG A 96 2.25 8.06 21.93
C ARG A 96 2.14 7.69 20.46
N THR A 97 3.26 7.62 19.75
CA THR A 97 3.28 7.18 18.35
C THR A 97 2.83 5.73 18.23
N ARG A 98 3.31 4.83 19.09
CA ARG A 98 2.85 3.43 19.18
C ARG A 98 1.36 3.35 19.50
N GLY A 99 0.91 4.13 20.47
CA GLY A 99 -0.50 4.23 20.86
C GLY A 99 -1.42 4.68 19.73
N ALA A 100 -0.96 5.61 18.86
CA ALA A 100 -1.71 6.04 17.68
C ALA A 100 -1.82 4.92 16.65
N GLY A 101 -0.74 4.19 16.37
CA GLY A 101 -0.77 3.01 15.50
C GLY A 101 -1.70 1.92 16.04
N ALA A 102 -1.62 1.62 17.34
CA ALA A 102 -2.51 0.65 17.98
C ALA A 102 -3.98 1.10 17.94
N LEU A 103 -4.27 2.39 18.11
CA LEU A 103 -5.63 2.91 17.97
C LEU A 103 -6.15 2.72 16.54
N ALA A 104 -5.34 3.02 15.53
CA ALA A 104 -5.67 2.76 14.14
C ALA A 104 -5.99 1.26 13.92
N GLY A 105 -5.11 0.40 14.38
CA GLY A 105 -5.25 -1.06 14.27
C GLY A 105 -6.53 -1.58 14.91
N ARG A 106 -6.84 -1.18 16.15
CA ARG A 106 -8.09 -1.55 16.83
C ARG A 106 -9.33 -1.12 16.07
N GLN A 107 -9.35 0.12 15.60
CA GLN A 107 -10.50 0.66 14.86
C GLN A 107 -10.68 -0.10 13.53
N LEU A 108 -9.61 -0.36 12.81
CA LEU A 108 -9.63 -1.06 11.54
C LEU A 108 -10.00 -2.55 11.69
N SER A 109 -9.35 -3.25 12.61
CA SER A 109 -9.62 -4.68 12.84
C SER A 109 -11.04 -4.94 13.32
N SER A 110 -11.60 -4.05 14.17
CA SER A 110 -12.99 -4.15 14.64
C SER A 110 -14.03 -4.08 13.52
N LEU A 111 -13.70 -3.41 12.40
CA LEU A 111 -14.55 -3.34 11.21
C LEU A 111 -14.32 -4.51 10.25
N GLY A 112 -13.13 -5.13 10.32
CA GLY A 112 -12.76 -6.24 9.47
C GLY A 112 -11.69 -5.93 8.44
N PHE A 113 -11.03 -4.77 8.49
CA PHE A 113 -9.80 -4.51 7.73
C PHE A 113 -8.64 -5.33 8.30
N ASN A 114 -7.69 -5.70 7.45
CA ASN A 114 -6.49 -6.46 7.84
C ASN A 114 -5.22 -5.96 7.15
N LEU A 115 -5.29 -4.86 6.38
CA LEU A 115 -4.17 -4.17 5.77
C LEU A 115 -4.43 -2.67 5.78
N ASP A 116 -3.45 -1.88 6.22
CA ASP A 116 -3.45 -0.43 6.08
C ASP A 116 -2.28 -0.02 5.18
N PHE A 117 -2.56 0.81 4.17
CA PHE A 117 -1.52 1.44 3.35
C PHE A 117 -0.88 2.61 4.12
N ALA A 118 -0.26 2.27 5.23
CA ALA A 118 0.49 3.11 6.15
C ALA A 118 1.53 2.24 6.88
N PRO A 119 2.62 2.82 7.40
CA PRO A 119 2.96 4.24 7.49
C PRO A 119 3.57 4.82 6.21
N VAL A 120 3.57 6.16 6.12
CA VAL A 120 4.39 6.89 5.15
C VAL A 120 5.85 6.86 5.62
N LEU A 121 6.75 6.33 4.77
CA LEU A 121 8.21 6.25 4.99
C LEU A 121 8.96 7.37 4.25
N ASP A 122 8.24 8.22 3.53
CA ASP A 122 8.83 9.35 2.82
C ASP A 122 9.42 10.35 3.82
N VAL A 123 10.58 10.89 3.47
CA VAL A 123 11.22 12.00 4.20
C VAL A 123 10.78 13.31 3.57
N ASP A 124 10.10 14.19 4.32
CA ASP A 124 9.64 15.50 3.83
C ASP A 124 10.83 16.45 3.65
N SER A 125 11.64 16.20 2.61
CA SER A 125 12.86 16.94 2.31
C SER A 125 12.62 18.21 1.50
N ASN A 126 11.41 18.40 0.97
CA ASN A 126 10.99 19.57 0.20
C ASN A 126 9.72 20.18 0.80
N SER A 127 9.83 21.30 1.47
CA SER A 127 8.69 22.01 2.09
C SER A 127 7.63 22.50 1.07
N ALA A 128 7.95 22.52 -0.22
CA ALA A 128 7.01 22.84 -1.29
C ALA A 128 6.24 21.60 -1.81
N ASN A 129 6.52 20.41 -1.29
CA ASN A 129 5.83 19.18 -1.68
C ASN A 129 4.33 19.26 -1.34
N PRO A 130 3.43 19.22 -2.34
CA PRO A 130 1.99 19.37 -2.09
C PRO A 130 1.33 18.09 -1.55
N ILE A 131 2.01 16.94 -1.67
CA ILE A 131 1.42 15.62 -1.46
C ILE A 131 1.81 15.03 -0.11
N ILE A 132 3.08 15.09 0.26
CA ILE A 132 3.60 14.46 1.48
C ILE A 132 3.42 15.39 2.68
N GLY A 133 4.22 16.42 2.86
CA GLY A 133 4.08 17.36 3.96
C GLY A 133 3.86 16.69 5.32
N ASP A 134 2.77 17.02 6.00
CA ASP A 134 2.38 16.49 7.32
C ASP A 134 2.04 14.98 7.37
N ARG A 135 1.98 14.30 6.23
CA ARG A 135 1.87 12.83 6.16
C ARG A 135 3.19 12.15 6.52
N ALA A 136 4.34 12.80 6.29
CA ALA A 136 5.63 12.30 6.74
C ALA A 136 5.81 12.50 8.25
N PHE A 137 6.55 11.59 8.89
CA PHE A 137 6.93 11.75 10.29
C PHE A 137 8.00 12.82 10.50
N GLY A 138 8.66 13.31 9.45
CA GLY A 138 9.61 14.41 9.58
C GLY A 138 10.46 14.68 8.35
N HIS A 139 11.40 15.61 8.54
CA HIS A 139 12.31 16.10 7.51
C HIS A 139 13.68 15.38 7.52
N ALA A 140 13.90 14.48 8.47
CA ALA A 140 15.14 13.73 8.62
C ALA A 140 14.86 12.21 8.64
N PRO A 141 15.71 11.40 7.97
CA PRO A 141 15.53 9.95 7.91
C PRO A 141 15.38 9.27 9.28
N ASP A 142 16.23 9.65 10.26
CA ASP A 142 16.22 9.06 11.59
C ASP A 142 14.89 9.28 12.34
N THR A 143 14.29 10.45 12.17
CA THR A 143 12.97 10.76 12.75
C THR A 143 11.89 9.90 12.10
N VAL A 144 11.89 9.80 10.77
CA VAL A 144 10.97 8.95 10.03
C VAL A 144 11.12 7.49 10.45
N ILE A 145 12.36 6.97 10.53
CA ILE A 145 12.63 5.59 10.96
C ILE A 145 12.03 5.32 12.33
N ARG A 146 12.39 6.12 13.34
CA ARG A 146 11.93 5.89 14.71
C ARG A 146 10.41 5.89 14.83
N HIS A 147 9.76 6.90 14.28
CA HIS A 147 8.32 7.08 14.44
C HIS A 147 7.50 6.17 13.52
N ALA A 148 7.86 6.05 12.24
CA ALA A 148 7.10 5.24 11.30
C ALA A 148 7.12 3.74 11.69
N LEU A 149 8.27 3.20 12.08
CA LEU A 149 8.35 1.80 12.51
C LEU A 149 7.63 1.57 13.83
N THR A 150 7.75 2.49 14.78
CA THR A 150 7.01 2.42 16.04
C THR A 150 5.49 2.48 15.82
N TRP A 151 5.03 3.30 14.87
CA TRP A 151 3.63 3.35 14.49
C TRP A 151 3.16 2.04 13.84
N ALA A 152 3.98 1.48 12.93
CA ALA A 152 3.69 0.21 12.29
C ALA A 152 3.60 -0.95 13.30
N GLU A 153 4.51 -1.01 14.28
CA GLU A 153 4.45 -1.98 15.37
C GLU A 153 3.13 -1.88 16.17
N GLY A 154 2.70 -0.64 16.46
CA GLY A 154 1.42 -0.40 17.12
C GLY A 154 0.24 -0.93 16.30
N LEU A 155 0.21 -0.63 15.00
CA LEU A 155 -0.83 -1.09 14.07
C LEU A 155 -0.88 -2.63 14.00
N GLU A 156 0.27 -3.27 13.79
CA GLU A 156 0.39 -4.73 13.64
C GLU A 156 0.06 -5.48 14.94
N SER A 157 0.29 -4.88 16.11
CA SER A 157 -0.08 -5.47 17.40
C SER A 157 -1.60 -5.69 17.55
N GLU A 158 -2.41 -4.99 16.75
CA GLU A 158 -3.87 -5.08 16.76
C GLU A 158 -4.44 -5.89 15.57
N GLY A 159 -3.59 -6.63 14.87
CA GLY A 159 -3.99 -7.56 13.82
C GLY A 159 -4.16 -6.97 12.44
N VAL A 160 -3.68 -5.76 12.18
CA VAL A 160 -3.71 -5.11 10.87
C VAL A 160 -2.28 -4.98 10.33
N LEU A 161 -2.03 -5.49 9.14
CA LEU A 161 -0.73 -5.40 8.48
C LEU A 161 -0.42 -3.96 8.07
N ALA A 162 0.84 -3.56 8.23
CA ALA A 162 1.35 -2.28 7.74
C ALA A 162 1.92 -2.40 6.33
N CYS A 163 1.79 -1.33 5.53
CA CYS A 163 2.41 -1.19 4.21
C CYS A 163 3.15 0.14 4.11
N GLY A 164 4.48 0.09 4.12
CA GLY A 164 5.33 1.27 4.02
C GLY A 164 5.33 1.89 2.63
N LYS A 165 5.26 3.23 2.51
CA LYS A 165 5.15 3.92 1.22
C LYS A 165 5.82 5.28 1.22
N HIS A 166 6.23 5.81 0.05
CA HIS A 166 6.13 5.31 -1.33
C HIS A 166 7.54 5.07 -1.88
N PHE A 167 7.93 3.84 -2.07
CA PHE A 167 9.30 3.46 -2.49
C PHE A 167 9.66 3.98 -3.89
N PRO A 168 10.87 4.54 -4.13
CA PRO A 168 12.00 4.71 -3.21
C PRO A 168 11.99 6.02 -2.40
N GLY A 169 10.94 6.84 -2.44
CA GLY A 169 10.75 8.08 -1.69
C GLY A 169 10.04 9.16 -2.50
N HIS A 170 8.97 9.72 -1.94
CA HIS A 170 8.10 10.74 -2.57
C HIS A 170 8.30 12.13 -1.96
N GLY A 171 9.14 12.27 -0.93
CA GLY A 171 9.20 13.48 -0.11
C GLY A 171 9.79 14.72 -0.78
N ASP A 172 10.55 14.59 -1.87
CA ASP A 172 11.21 15.71 -2.55
C ASP A 172 10.52 16.17 -3.84
N THR A 173 9.36 15.59 -4.18
CA THR A 173 8.64 16.02 -5.39
C THR A 173 7.99 17.38 -5.22
N ASP A 174 7.94 18.17 -6.28
CA ASP A 174 7.25 19.46 -6.37
C ASP A 174 5.93 19.37 -7.16
N GLN A 175 5.59 18.19 -7.66
CA GLN A 175 4.42 17.91 -8.48
C GLN A 175 3.54 16.83 -7.85
N ASP A 176 2.24 16.94 -8.12
CA ASP A 176 1.24 15.96 -7.70
C ASP A 176 1.21 14.79 -8.69
N SER A 177 1.57 13.59 -8.23
CA SER A 177 1.51 12.36 -9.02
C SER A 177 0.10 11.94 -9.43
N HIS A 178 -0.94 12.50 -8.78
CA HIS A 178 -2.32 12.33 -9.23
C HIS A 178 -2.65 13.14 -10.49
N LEU A 179 -1.86 14.16 -10.81
CA LEU A 179 -2.10 15.07 -11.94
C LEU A 179 -1.07 14.92 -13.07
N THR A 180 0.16 14.61 -12.72
CA THR A 180 1.31 14.51 -13.65
C THR A 180 2.24 13.39 -13.23
N LEU A 181 3.23 13.05 -14.09
CA LEU A 181 4.30 12.12 -13.74
C LEU A 181 5.50 12.91 -13.17
N PRO A 182 5.71 12.92 -11.83
CA PRO A 182 6.83 13.63 -11.23
C PRO A 182 8.18 13.06 -11.67
N ARG A 183 9.18 13.92 -11.76
CA ARG A 183 10.55 13.57 -12.13
C ARG A 183 11.53 14.15 -11.12
N LEU A 184 12.45 13.30 -10.65
CA LEU A 184 13.50 13.69 -9.70
C LEU A 184 14.87 13.39 -10.30
N PRO A 185 15.81 14.37 -10.27
CA PRO A 185 17.15 14.20 -10.82
C PRO A 185 18.10 13.46 -9.86
N HIS A 186 17.56 12.88 -8.78
CA HIS A 186 18.36 12.30 -7.70
C HIS A 186 19.14 11.06 -8.14
N GLY A 187 20.45 11.12 -7.97
CA GLY A 187 21.33 9.98 -8.10
C GLY A 187 21.35 9.11 -6.84
N LEU A 188 21.97 7.94 -6.97
CA LEU A 188 22.01 6.92 -5.91
C LEU A 188 22.57 7.48 -4.58
N GLU A 189 23.62 8.30 -4.62
CA GLU A 189 24.20 8.90 -3.41
C GLU A 189 23.19 9.74 -2.60
N ARG A 190 22.33 10.49 -3.29
CA ARG A 190 21.25 11.24 -2.61
C ARG A 190 20.23 10.29 -2.01
N LEU A 191 19.78 9.30 -2.76
CA LEU A 191 18.79 8.33 -2.29
C LEU A 191 19.29 7.57 -1.06
N GLU A 192 20.55 7.15 -1.04
CA GLU A 192 21.20 6.48 0.09
C GLU A 192 21.25 7.31 1.36
N ARG A 193 21.34 8.62 1.23
CA ARG A 193 21.41 9.51 2.41
C ARG A 193 20.07 9.93 2.94
N VAL A 194 19.04 9.98 2.13
CA VAL A 194 17.76 10.60 2.51
C VAL A 194 16.57 9.67 2.30
N GLU A 195 16.35 9.20 1.08
CA GLU A 195 15.11 8.50 0.74
C GLU A 195 15.12 7.02 1.15
N LEU A 196 16.24 6.30 0.97
CA LEU A 196 16.32 4.86 1.22
C LEU A 196 16.43 4.43 2.68
N PRO A 197 17.05 5.19 3.61
CA PRO A 197 17.24 4.71 4.99
C PRO A 197 15.94 4.29 5.71
N PRO A 198 14.79 4.98 5.59
CA PRO A 198 13.54 4.50 6.19
C PRO A 198 13.07 3.16 5.62
N PHE A 199 13.25 2.94 4.31
CA PHE A 199 12.90 1.65 3.69
C PHE A 199 13.87 0.54 4.08
N GLU A 200 15.17 0.83 4.20
CA GLU A 200 16.16 -0.12 4.70
C GLU A 200 15.79 -0.57 6.12
N ALA A 201 15.48 0.36 7.01
CA ALA A 201 15.05 0.05 8.37
C ALA A 201 13.72 -0.75 8.39
N ALA A 202 12.78 -0.44 7.50
CA ALA A 202 11.53 -1.19 7.35
C ALA A 202 11.77 -2.63 6.86
N VAL A 203 12.71 -2.84 5.94
CA VAL A 203 13.12 -4.18 5.50
C VAL A 203 13.74 -4.97 6.67
N GLN A 204 14.64 -4.33 7.42
CA GLN A 204 15.30 -4.94 8.59
C GLN A 204 14.33 -5.27 9.72
N SER A 205 13.27 -4.48 9.91
CA SER A 205 12.20 -4.77 10.88
C SER A 205 11.27 -5.92 10.44
N GLY A 206 11.39 -6.38 9.19
CA GLY A 206 10.55 -7.45 8.65
C GLY A 206 9.16 -6.99 8.19
N LEU A 207 9.00 -5.71 7.82
CA LEU A 207 7.75 -5.17 7.27
C LEU A 207 7.29 -6.01 6.07
N GLY A 208 6.04 -6.47 6.10
CA GLY A 208 5.52 -7.45 5.14
C GLY A 208 5.13 -6.87 3.78
N ALA A 209 4.84 -5.57 3.71
CA ALA A 209 4.38 -4.91 2.49
C ALA A 209 5.04 -3.55 2.29
N ILE A 210 5.39 -3.23 1.04
CA ILE A 210 5.88 -1.92 0.60
C ILE A 210 5.11 -1.53 -0.67
N MET A 211 4.76 -0.25 -0.79
CA MET A 211 4.12 0.32 -1.98
C MET A 211 5.13 1.17 -2.76
N SER A 212 5.15 1.01 -4.09
CA SER A 212 6.00 1.78 -4.99
C SER A 212 5.44 3.16 -5.32
N ALA A 213 6.29 4.09 -5.74
CA ALA A 213 5.91 5.43 -6.18
C ALA A 213 5.81 5.54 -7.71
N HIS A 214 4.86 6.35 -8.20
CA HIS A 214 4.79 6.74 -9.62
C HIS A 214 5.68 7.97 -9.89
N ILE A 215 7.00 7.80 -9.77
CA ILE A 215 8.01 8.86 -9.93
C ILE A 215 9.13 8.35 -10.82
N VAL A 216 9.58 9.18 -11.75
CA VAL A 216 10.78 8.94 -12.56
C VAL A 216 12.01 9.44 -11.80
N PHE A 217 12.92 8.55 -11.46
CA PHE A 217 14.24 8.89 -10.91
C PHE A 217 15.26 8.91 -12.04
N GLU A 218 15.47 10.09 -12.64
CA GLU A 218 16.18 10.26 -13.91
C GLU A 218 17.60 9.67 -13.94
N ALA A 219 18.30 9.71 -12.81
CA ALA A 219 19.65 9.15 -12.71
C ALA A 219 19.67 7.61 -12.60
N LEU A 220 18.52 6.97 -12.35
CA LEU A 220 18.38 5.51 -12.29
C LEU A 220 17.72 4.96 -13.54
N ASP A 221 16.59 5.55 -13.92
CA ASP A 221 15.83 5.23 -15.11
C ASP A 221 15.07 6.49 -15.56
N ASP A 222 15.50 7.09 -16.66
CA ASP A 222 14.91 8.31 -17.20
C ASP A 222 13.63 8.07 -18.04
N ARG A 223 13.33 6.80 -18.29
CA ARG A 223 12.20 6.37 -19.12
C ARG A 223 10.96 5.99 -18.30
N TRP A 224 11.16 5.21 -17.24
CA TRP A 224 10.07 4.59 -16.50
C TRP A 224 9.96 5.10 -15.06
N PRO A 225 8.74 5.32 -14.54
CA PRO A 225 8.56 5.55 -13.11
C PRO A 225 8.97 4.31 -12.31
N ALA A 226 9.30 4.48 -11.03
CA ALA A 226 9.79 3.39 -10.17
C ALA A 226 8.90 2.14 -10.22
N THR A 227 7.57 2.31 -10.28
CA THR A 227 6.59 1.20 -10.39
C THR A 227 6.77 0.34 -11.66
N LEU A 228 7.29 0.92 -12.75
CA LEU A 228 7.45 0.25 -14.04
C LEU A 228 8.92 0.07 -14.46
N SER A 229 9.86 0.38 -13.57
CA SER A 229 11.30 0.34 -13.86
C SER A 229 11.94 -0.97 -13.39
N GLU A 230 12.50 -1.71 -14.31
CA GLU A 230 13.34 -2.89 -14.03
C GLU A 230 14.64 -2.55 -13.27
N ARG A 231 15.00 -1.25 -13.18
CA ARG A 231 16.23 -0.77 -12.55
C ARG A 231 16.04 -0.28 -11.12
N VAL A 232 14.81 0.09 -10.73
CA VAL A 232 14.56 0.71 -9.41
C VAL A 232 14.22 -0.35 -8.36
N ILE A 233 13.07 -1.01 -8.48
CA ILE A 233 12.64 -1.99 -7.47
C ILE A 233 13.56 -3.22 -7.43
N PRO A 234 13.91 -3.88 -8.57
CA PRO A 234 14.79 -5.03 -8.52
C PRO A 234 16.16 -4.71 -7.92
N ALA A 235 16.84 -3.66 -8.41
CA ALA A 235 18.20 -3.37 -7.97
C ALA A 235 18.26 -2.79 -6.54
N LEU A 236 17.37 -1.84 -6.21
CA LEU A 236 17.44 -1.17 -4.90
C LEU A 236 16.72 -1.96 -3.82
N LEU A 237 15.45 -2.35 -4.05
CA LEU A 237 14.65 -2.97 -2.99
C LEU A 237 14.95 -4.46 -2.84
N ARG A 238 14.99 -5.21 -3.94
CA ARG A 238 15.20 -6.66 -3.90
C ARG A 238 16.66 -7.07 -3.68
N GLU A 239 17.57 -6.57 -4.52
CA GLU A 239 18.98 -6.98 -4.48
C GLU A 239 19.75 -6.27 -3.37
N ARG A 240 19.69 -4.93 -3.33
CA ARG A 240 20.48 -4.15 -2.38
C ARG A 240 19.95 -4.22 -0.95
N LEU A 241 18.65 -3.96 -0.74
CA LEU A 241 18.02 -3.98 0.60
C LEU A 241 17.59 -5.39 1.02
N GLY A 242 17.60 -6.38 0.11
CA GLY A 242 17.27 -7.77 0.42
C GLY A 242 15.80 -8.04 0.72
N TYR A 243 14.87 -7.17 0.29
CA TYR A 243 13.46 -7.28 0.60
C TYR A 243 12.80 -8.51 -0.02
N GLN A 244 12.14 -9.32 0.81
CA GLN A 244 11.43 -10.54 0.40
C GLN A 244 9.91 -10.44 0.54
N GLY A 245 9.39 -9.33 1.07
CA GLY A 245 7.95 -9.11 1.21
C GLY A 245 7.24 -8.71 -0.08
N VAL A 246 5.97 -8.34 0.04
CA VAL A 246 5.10 -7.97 -1.10
C VAL A 246 5.33 -6.53 -1.52
N VAL A 247 5.46 -6.31 -2.84
CA VAL A 247 5.49 -4.97 -3.44
C VAL A 247 4.15 -4.70 -4.12
N PHE A 248 3.43 -3.72 -3.59
CA PHE A 248 2.25 -3.15 -4.23
C PHE A 248 2.65 -2.05 -5.21
N SER A 249 1.98 -1.95 -6.35
CA SER A 249 2.00 -0.68 -7.07
C SER A 249 1.22 0.36 -6.27
N ASP A 250 1.47 1.66 -6.47
CA ASP A 250 0.46 2.68 -6.21
C ASP A 250 -0.70 2.52 -7.20
N ASP A 251 -1.76 3.33 -7.06
CA ASP A 251 -2.94 3.23 -7.92
C ASP A 251 -2.60 3.45 -9.40
N LEU A 252 -2.77 2.40 -10.19
CA LEU A 252 -2.48 2.42 -11.63
C LEU A 252 -3.46 3.28 -12.44
N GLU A 253 -4.49 3.82 -11.81
CA GLU A 253 -5.41 4.79 -12.41
C GLU A 253 -4.98 6.24 -12.17
N MET A 254 -3.88 6.48 -11.44
CA MET A 254 -3.32 7.83 -11.32
C MET A 254 -2.85 8.33 -12.67
N ALA A 255 -3.02 9.63 -12.93
CA ALA A 255 -2.69 10.25 -14.23
C ALA A 255 -1.23 10.03 -14.64
N ALA A 256 -0.32 9.87 -13.67
CA ALA A 256 1.07 9.52 -13.90
C ALA A 256 1.25 8.22 -14.71
N ILE A 257 0.31 7.29 -14.64
CA ILE A 257 0.33 5.99 -15.33
C ILE A 257 -0.78 5.89 -16.36
N ASP A 258 -2.07 6.07 -15.97
CA ASP A 258 -3.23 5.77 -16.81
C ASP A 258 -3.28 6.62 -18.10
N ALA A 259 -2.83 7.87 -18.03
CA ALA A 259 -2.78 8.76 -19.20
C ALA A 259 -1.70 8.39 -20.24
N HIS A 260 -0.72 7.55 -19.87
CA HIS A 260 0.49 7.31 -20.64
C HIS A 260 0.74 5.85 -21.02
N GLN A 261 0.06 4.88 -20.37
CA GLN A 261 0.36 3.47 -20.53
C GLN A 261 -0.89 2.63 -20.77
N ASP A 262 -0.84 1.75 -21.77
CA ASP A 262 -1.87 0.73 -21.97
C ASP A 262 -1.72 -0.46 -20.99
N ALA A 263 -2.74 -1.29 -20.91
CA ALA A 263 -2.77 -2.42 -19.98
C ALA A 263 -1.65 -3.46 -20.25
N MET A 264 -1.26 -3.65 -21.51
CA MET A 264 -0.20 -4.58 -21.88
C MET A 264 1.17 -4.07 -21.42
N THR A 265 1.43 -2.78 -21.58
CA THR A 265 2.65 -2.12 -21.11
C THR A 265 2.72 -2.15 -19.58
N ILE A 266 1.63 -1.82 -18.86
CA ILE A 266 1.56 -1.89 -17.41
C ILE A 266 1.83 -3.31 -16.91
N ALA A 267 1.20 -4.31 -17.53
CA ALA A 267 1.39 -5.72 -17.16
C ALA A 267 2.85 -6.17 -17.35
N ARG A 268 3.43 -5.88 -18.51
CA ARG A 268 4.79 -6.28 -18.86
C ARG A 268 5.83 -5.56 -18.00
N GLN A 269 5.77 -4.24 -17.96
CA GLN A 269 6.75 -3.43 -17.23
C GLN A 269 6.61 -3.58 -15.71
N GLY A 270 5.38 -3.62 -15.18
CA GLY A 270 5.16 -3.83 -13.75
C GLY A 270 5.67 -5.17 -13.24
N LEU A 271 5.47 -6.27 -14.02
CA LEU A 271 6.07 -7.57 -13.69
C LEU A 271 7.60 -7.51 -13.72
N ALA A 272 8.17 -6.98 -14.80
CA ALA A 272 9.62 -6.85 -14.95
C ALA A 272 10.22 -5.95 -13.86
N ALA A 273 9.49 -4.92 -13.43
CA ALA A 273 9.84 -4.09 -12.28
C ALA A 273 9.67 -4.82 -10.92
N GLY A 274 9.12 -6.01 -10.86
CA GLY A 274 8.98 -6.78 -9.62
C GLY A 274 7.78 -6.41 -8.76
N ILE A 275 6.73 -5.84 -9.35
CA ILE A 275 5.42 -5.63 -8.70
C ILE A 275 4.75 -6.98 -8.46
N ASP A 276 4.33 -7.25 -7.23
CA ASP A 276 3.60 -8.45 -6.84
C ASP A 276 2.08 -8.25 -6.90
N VAL A 277 1.64 -7.05 -6.54
CA VAL A 277 0.21 -6.70 -6.52
C VAL A 277 -0.03 -5.42 -7.33
N PHE A 278 -0.73 -5.55 -8.42
CA PHE A 278 -1.20 -4.46 -9.26
C PHE A 278 -2.48 -3.89 -8.66
N LEU A 279 -2.45 -2.62 -8.24
CA LEU A 279 -3.53 -1.93 -7.55
C LEU A 279 -4.33 -1.08 -8.54
N VAL A 280 -5.64 -1.35 -8.66
CA VAL A 280 -6.58 -0.57 -9.47
C VAL A 280 -7.74 -0.18 -8.57
N CYS A 281 -7.83 1.11 -8.24
CA CYS A 281 -8.61 1.57 -7.11
C CYS A 281 -10.10 1.83 -7.39
N ARG A 282 -10.52 1.85 -8.66
CA ARG A 282 -11.85 2.31 -9.02
C ARG A 282 -12.51 1.52 -10.15
N ARG A 283 -11.84 1.36 -11.29
CA ARG A 283 -12.38 0.86 -12.54
C ARG A 283 -12.12 -0.64 -12.70
N LEU A 284 -13.15 -1.44 -12.52
CA LEU A 284 -13.06 -2.89 -12.69
C LEU A 284 -12.77 -3.31 -14.14
N ASP A 285 -13.23 -2.54 -15.14
CA ASP A 285 -12.86 -2.73 -16.54
C ASP A 285 -11.34 -2.61 -16.75
N ARG A 286 -10.71 -1.59 -16.14
CA ARG A 286 -9.25 -1.42 -16.18
C ARG A 286 -8.51 -2.58 -15.49
N ALA A 287 -9.02 -3.04 -14.37
CA ALA A 287 -8.49 -4.21 -13.67
C ALA A 287 -8.62 -5.48 -14.53
N HIS A 288 -9.71 -5.65 -15.27
CA HIS A 288 -9.91 -6.74 -16.23
C HIS A 288 -8.90 -6.69 -17.38
N GLU A 289 -8.64 -5.51 -17.94
CA GLU A 289 -7.65 -5.32 -19.01
C GLU A 289 -6.26 -5.75 -18.55
N ILE A 290 -5.80 -5.25 -17.39
CA ILE A 290 -4.47 -5.57 -16.85
C ILE A 290 -4.37 -7.05 -16.49
N ARG A 291 -5.38 -7.65 -15.85
CA ARG A 291 -5.42 -9.08 -15.53
C ARG A 291 -5.36 -9.95 -16.80
N SER A 292 -6.07 -9.55 -17.84
CA SER A 292 -6.07 -10.25 -19.12
C SER A 292 -4.72 -10.17 -19.82
N ALA A 293 -4.07 -9.01 -19.77
CA ALA A 293 -2.72 -8.80 -20.28
C ALA A 293 -1.69 -9.68 -19.52
N LEU A 294 -1.73 -9.69 -18.19
CA LEU A 294 -0.88 -10.58 -17.37
C LEU A 294 -1.05 -12.03 -17.74
N ALA A 295 -2.30 -12.51 -17.86
CA ALA A 295 -2.59 -13.88 -18.23
C ALA A 295 -2.15 -14.21 -19.68
N GLN A 296 -2.23 -13.25 -20.60
CA GLN A 296 -1.77 -13.42 -21.97
C GLN A 296 -0.24 -13.58 -22.03
N ILE A 297 0.49 -12.72 -21.32
CA ILE A 297 1.96 -12.76 -21.30
C ILE A 297 2.43 -14.08 -20.66
N ALA A 298 1.84 -14.47 -19.52
CA ALA A 298 2.20 -15.70 -18.81
C ALA A 298 1.99 -16.97 -19.66
N ARG A 299 0.95 -17.01 -20.51
CA ARG A 299 0.73 -18.14 -21.43
C ARG A 299 1.78 -18.24 -22.54
N SER A 300 2.41 -17.12 -22.89
CA SER A 300 3.38 -17.07 -23.99
C SER A 300 4.84 -17.15 -23.54
N ASP A 301 5.11 -16.95 -22.25
CA ASP A 301 6.46 -16.87 -21.71
C ASP A 301 6.56 -17.60 -20.34
N PRO A 302 7.23 -18.77 -20.29
CA PRO A 302 7.41 -19.52 -19.06
C PRO A 302 8.16 -18.75 -17.95
N ALA A 303 9.08 -17.85 -18.30
CA ALA A 303 9.81 -17.06 -17.31
C ALA A 303 8.87 -16.04 -16.62
N VAL A 304 7.92 -15.48 -17.36
CA VAL A 304 6.87 -14.61 -16.81
C VAL A 304 5.91 -15.39 -15.89
N LEU A 305 5.55 -16.63 -16.30
CA LEU A 305 4.73 -17.49 -15.44
C LEU A 305 5.42 -17.73 -14.09
N GLU A 306 6.71 -18.05 -14.10
CA GLU A 306 7.50 -18.25 -12.88
C GLU A 306 7.59 -16.97 -12.02
N GLN A 307 7.66 -15.78 -12.65
CA GLN A 307 7.61 -14.52 -11.92
C GLN A 307 6.26 -14.32 -11.23
N LEU A 308 5.15 -14.61 -11.91
CA LEU A 308 3.80 -14.54 -11.33
C LEU A 308 3.61 -15.53 -10.19
N GLU A 309 4.13 -16.74 -10.31
CA GLU A 309 4.10 -17.76 -9.25
C GLU A 309 4.84 -17.25 -8.00
N ARG A 310 6.06 -16.73 -8.16
CA ARG A 310 6.81 -16.11 -7.05
C ARG A 310 6.08 -14.92 -6.41
N ALA A 311 5.39 -14.10 -7.21
CA ALA A 311 4.57 -13.02 -6.69
C ALA A 311 3.37 -13.56 -5.89
N CYS A 312 2.70 -14.60 -6.39
CA CYS A 312 1.60 -15.28 -5.69
C CYS A 312 2.06 -15.90 -4.36
N ASP A 313 3.26 -16.50 -4.33
CA ASP A 313 3.84 -17.07 -3.10
C ASP A 313 4.06 -15.99 -2.04
N ARG A 314 4.65 -14.84 -2.41
CA ARG A 314 4.82 -13.72 -1.47
C ARG A 314 3.48 -13.19 -0.95
N VAL A 315 2.51 -13.03 -1.83
CA VAL A 315 1.15 -12.60 -1.44
C VAL A 315 0.49 -13.64 -0.53
N THR A 316 0.71 -14.91 -0.78
CA THR A 316 0.21 -16.02 0.07
C THR A 316 0.78 -15.93 1.48
N VAL A 317 2.08 -15.70 1.60
CA VAL A 317 2.75 -15.49 2.91
C VAL A 317 2.20 -14.25 3.62
N LEU A 318 2.02 -13.13 2.91
CA LEU A 318 1.44 -11.92 3.51
C LEU A 318 0.01 -12.16 4.03
N ARG A 319 -0.83 -12.85 3.25
CA ARG A 319 -2.21 -13.20 3.65
C ARG A 319 -2.24 -14.13 4.87
N ALA A 320 -1.29 -15.06 4.99
CA ALA A 320 -1.16 -15.91 6.16
C ALA A 320 -0.82 -15.09 7.42
N ARG A 321 0.11 -14.13 7.32
CA ARG A 321 0.44 -13.18 8.42
C ARG A 321 -0.79 -12.39 8.89
N ALA A 322 -1.66 -11.95 7.99
CA ALA A 322 -2.89 -11.24 8.35
C ALA A 322 -3.82 -12.10 9.24
N VAL A 323 -3.86 -13.41 9.03
CA VAL A 323 -4.65 -14.35 9.86
C VAL A 323 -4.01 -14.56 11.23
N ASP A 324 -2.69 -14.71 11.26
CA ASP A 324 -1.95 -14.96 12.52
C ASP A 324 -1.99 -13.73 13.43
N HIS A 325 -1.82 -12.53 12.89
CA HIS A 325 -1.95 -11.27 13.63
C HIS A 325 -3.37 -11.12 14.21
N ALA A 326 -4.42 -11.40 13.45
CA ALA A 326 -5.78 -11.35 13.96
C ALA A 326 -6.02 -12.33 15.12
N ARG A 327 -5.44 -13.54 15.07
CA ARG A 327 -5.54 -14.53 16.17
C ARG A 327 -4.76 -14.10 17.40
N GLY A 328 -3.57 -13.53 17.24
CA GLY A 328 -2.73 -13.02 18.31
C GLY A 328 -3.39 -11.86 19.07
N ALA A 329 -3.98 -10.91 18.36
CA ALA A 329 -4.68 -9.77 18.93
C ALA A 329 -5.88 -10.18 19.81
N PHE A 330 -6.64 -11.24 19.44
CA PHE A 330 -7.76 -11.77 20.23
C PHE A 330 -7.34 -12.63 21.43
N SER A 331 -6.17 -13.26 21.41
CA SER A 331 -5.69 -14.08 22.53
C SER A 331 -5.18 -13.27 23.73
N GLY A 332 -4.76 -12.03 23.52
CA GLY A 332 -4.31 -11.09 24.56
C GLY A 332 -5.41 -10.45 25.41
N VAL A 333 -6.69 -10.59 25.03
CA VAL A 333 -7.84 -10.01 25.74
C VAL A 333 -8.45 -10.96 26.76
N ALA A 334 -8.01 -12.21 26.81
CA ALA A 334 -8.54 -13.26 27.69
C ALA A 334 -7.71 -13.53 28.97
N SER A 335 -6.79 -12.64 29.33
CA SER A 335 -5.95 -12.78 30.55
C SER A 335 -6.14 -11.62 31.54
#